data_362f77f5689b9ed66b8605ad44170078
#
_entry.id   362f77f5689b9ed66b8605ad44170078
#
_cell.length_a   1.000
_cell.length_b   1.000
_cell.length_c   1.000
_cell.angle_alpha   90.00
_cell.angle_beta   90.00
_cell.angle_gamma   90.00
#
_symmetry.space_group_name_H-M   'P 1'
#
loop_
_entity.id
_entity.type
_entity.pdbx_description
1 polymer ?
#
loop_
_entity_poly.entity_id
_entity_poly.type
_entity_poly.pdbx_seq_one_letter_code
_entity_poly.pdbx_strand_id
1 'polypeptide(L)'
;MYGGLNKMDKLKKALPFIFPPLAVLLIMGFAFYRHGLYPFGDGTVSWCDMSQQVIPLLTDFKDIFTGKDGMFLNFHNAGGMDLWGVFFFFIASPYTLLVLFVDKADIIYLVNILTVLKMMTAA
;
A
#
# COMPACT_ATOMS: atom_id res chain seq x y z
N MET A 1 -4.37 -17.97 -41.90
CA MET A 1 -5.26 -16.80 -41.79
C MET A 1 -5.51 -16.53 -40.31
N TYR A 2 -4.71 -15.69 -39.67
CA TYR A 2 -4.97 -15.27 -38.30
C TYR A 2 -5.89 -14.04 -38.36
N GLY A 3 -7.16 -14.25 -38.12
CA GLY A 3 -8.15 -13.21 -38.02
C GLY A 3 -7.80 -12.32 -36.79
N GLY A 4 -7.34 -11.12 -37.03
CA GLY A 4 -7.08 -10.15 -35.97
C GLY A 4 -8.35 -9.91 -35.16
N LEU A 5 -8.30 -10.19 -33.86
CA LEU A 5 -9.38 -9.89 -32.92
C LEU A 5 -9.84 -8.46 -33.12
N ASN A 6 -11.12 -8.28 -33.42
CA ASN A 6 -11.73 -6.98 -33.58
C ASN A 6 -11.54 -6.16 -32.28
N LYS A 7 -11.36 -4.85 -32.41
CA LYS A 7 -11.13 -3.93 -31.27
C LYS A 7 -12.19 -4.13 -30.16
N MET A 8 -13.41 -4.43 -30.54
CA MET A 8 -14.51 -4.71 -29.60
C MET A 8 -14.32 -6.03 -28.83
N ASP A 9 -13.75 -7.07 -29.45
CA ASP A 9 -13.51 -8.35 -28.79
C ASP A 9 -12.35 -8.25 -27.77
N LYS A 10 -11.32 -7.44 -28.10
CA LYS A 10 -10.25 -7.10 -27.15
C LYS A 10 -10.78 -6.32 -25.94
N LEU A 11 -11.67 -5.37 -26.17
CA LEU A 11 -12.28 -4.58 -25.09
C LEU A 11 -13.16 -5.45 -24.19
N LYS A 12 -13.99 -6.34 -24.74
CA LYS A 12 -14.82 -7.27 -23.96
C LYS A 12 -13.99 -8.22 -23.10
N LYS A 13 -12.82 -8.67 -23.59
CA LYS A 13 -11.90 -9.52 -22.82
C LYS A 13 -11.17 -8.74 -21.71
N ALA A 14 -10.88 -7.47 -21.90
CA ALA A 14 -10.20 -6.63 -20.91
C ALA A 14 -11.17 -6.09 -19.83
N LEU A 15 -12.45 -5.94 -20.13
CA LEU A 15 -13.45 -5.35 -19.24
C LEU A 15 -13.52 -6.00 -17.85
N PRO A 16 -13.56 -7.35 -17.70
CA PRO A 16 -13.62 -7.99 -16.40
C PRO A 16 -12.37 -7.75 -15.54
N PHE A 17 -11.23 -7.39 -16.14
CA PHE A 17 -10.00 -7.07 -15.42
C PHE A 17 -9.87 -5.57 -15.09
N ILE A 18 -10.54 -4.70 -15.84
CA ILE A 18 -10.45 -3.24 -15.66
C ILE A 18 -11.59 -2.75 -14.76
N PHE A 19 -12.78 -3.31 -14.89
CA PHE A 19 -13.98 -2.83 -14.19
C PHE A 19 -13.87 -2.93 -12.66
N PRO A 20 -13.45 -4.09 -12.06
CA PRO A 20 -13.39 -4.21 -10.61
C PRO A 20 -12.38 -3.24 -9.96
N PRO A 21 -11.12 -3.12 -10.42
CA PRO A 21 -10.18 -2.13 -9.87
C PRO A 21 -10.69 -0.69 -10.00
N LEU A 22 -11.33 -0.35 -11.12
CA LEU A 22 -11.89 0.98 -11.33
C LEU A 22 -13.06 1.26 -10.37
N ALA A 23 -13.93 0.28 -10.16
CA ALA A 23 -15.03 0.39 -9.20
C ALA A 23 -14.51 0.60 -7.78
N VAL A 24 -13.49 -0.16 -7.36
CA VAL A 24 -12.82 0.04 -6.07
C VAL A 24 -12.22 1.44 -5.95
N LEU A 25 -11.53 1.92 -6.98
CA LEU A 25 -10.95 3.27 -6.99
C LEU A 25 -12.02 4.35 -6.79
N LEU A 26 -13.14 4.24 -7.49
CA LEU A 26 -14.24 5.21 -7.39
C LEU A 26 -14.91 5.17 -6.01
N ILE A 27 -15.18 3.97 -5.48
CA ILE A 27 -15.81 3.80 -4.17
C ILE A 27 -14.89 4.32 -3.07
N MET A 28 -13.61 3.91 -3.08
CA MET A 28 -12.62 4.35 -2.09
C MET A 28 -12.34 5.85 -2.22
N GLY A 29 -12.22 6.37 -3.44
CA GLY A 29 -12.05 7.81 -3.69
C GLY A 29 -13.22 8.63 -3.14
N PHE A 30 -14.45 8.20 -3.37
CA PHE A 30 -15.64 8.84 -2.80
C PHE A 30 -15.65 8.76 -1.27
N ALA A 31 -15.33 7.61 -0.69
CA ALA A 31 -15.25 7.45 0.76
C ALA A 31 -14.17 8.36 1.37
N PHE A 32 -12.99 8.43 0.77
CA PHE A 32 -11.91 9.29 1.22
C PHE A 32 -12.28 10.77 1.14
N TYR A 33 -12.93 11.18 0.04
CA TYR A 33 -13.46 12.53 -0.10
C TYR A 33 -14.47 12.87 1.00
N ARG A 34 -15.41 11.96 1.27
CA ARG A 34 -16.46 12.17 2.29
C ARG A 34 -15.91 12.26 3.72
N HIS A 35 -14.84 11.55 4.00
CA HIS A 35 -14.23 11.50 5.33
C HIS A 35 -13.02 12.43 5.48
N GLY A 36 -12.69 13.24 4.48
CA GLY A 36 -11.53 14.14 4.52
C GLY A 36 -10.21 13.40 4.68
N LEU A 37 -10.10 12.19 4.10
CA LEU A 37 -8.86 11.43 4.11
C LEU A 37 -7.93 11.88 2.99
N TYR A 38 -6.62 11.79 3.22
CA TYR A 38 -5.63 12.11 2.19
C TYR A 38 -5.86 11.24 0.93
N PRO A 39 -5.86 11.80 -0.29
CA PRO A 39 -5.40 13.14 -0.69
C PRO A 39 -6.47 14.26 -0.65
N PHE A 40 -7.66 14.02 -0.17
CA PHE A 40 -8.76 15.01 -0.15
C PHE A 40 -8.82 15.83 1.15
N GLY A 41 -8.00 15.51 2.14
CA GLY A 41 -7.87 16.19 3.43
C GLY A 41 -6.69 15.63 4.21
N ASP A 42 -6.56 16.03 5.47
CA ASP A 42 -5.43 15.65 6.35
C ASP A 42 -5.67 14.34 7.12
N GLY A 43 -6.83 13.71 6.94
CA GLY A 43 -7.18 12.45 7.61
C GLY A 43 -6.42 11.26 7.05
N THR A 44 -6.20 10.26 7.89
CA THR A 44 -5.54 9.01 7.52
C THR A 44 -6.34 7.80 7.96
N VAL A 45 -6.13 6.65 7.31
CA VAL A 45 -6.69 5.34 7.73
C VAL A 45 -5.88 4.71 8.86
N SER A 46 -4.92 5.45 9.42
CA SER A 46 -4.05 4.97 10.48
C SER A 46 -4.78 4.92 11.82
N TRP A 47 -5.53 3.85 12.05
CA TRP A 47 -6.23 3.58 13.29
C TRP A 47 -5.77 2.25 13.90
N CYS A 48 -5.76 2.15 15.24
CA CYS A 48 -5.32 0.95 15.97
C CYS A 48 -3.96 0.41 15.45
N ASP A 49 -3.93 -0.85 15.07
CA ASP A 49 -2.74 -1.58 14.62
C ASP A 49 -2.04 -0.91 13.44
N MET A 50 -2.77 -0.19 12.61
CA MET A 50 -2.15 0.56 11.51
C MET A 50 -1.20 1.62 12.03
N SER A 51 -1.60 2.38 13.05
CA SER A 51 -0.75 3.41 13.64
C SER A 51 0.32 2.86 14.59
N GLN A 52 0.02 1.78 15.31
CA GLN A 52 0.89 1.24 16.36
C GLN A 52 1.87 0.17 15.86
N GLN A 53 1.55 -0.50 14.75
CA GLN A 53 2.35 -1.60 14.21
C GLN A 53 2.79 -1.33 12.77
N VAL A 54 1.86 -1.12 11.84
CA VAL A 54 2.20 -1.07 10.41
C VAL A 54 3.07 0.15 10.07
N ILE A 55 2.73 1.34 10.55
CA ILE A 55 3.52 2.56 10.28
C ILE A 55 4.93 2.47 10.87
N PRO A 56 5.13 2.08 12.14
CA PRO A 56 6.46 1.84 12.69
C PRO A 56 7.27 0.83 11.87
N LEU A 57 6.66 -0.31 11.49
CA LEU A 57 7.34 -1.33 10.68
C LEU A 57 7.72 -0.84 9.28
N LEU A 58 6.89 -0.02 8.63
CA LEU A 58 7.23 0.61 7.37
C LEU A 58 8.37 1.62 7.52
N THR A 59 8.43 2.32 8.65
CA THR A 59 9.51 3.25 8.99
C THR A 59 10.83 2.50 9.19
N ASP A 60 10.81 1.41 9.94
CA ASP A 60 11.97 0.55 10.17
C ASP A 60 12.46 -0.09 8.86
N PHE A 61 11.53 -0.57 8.03
CA PHE A 61 11.84 -1.07 6.70
C PHE A 61 12.63 -0.03 5.89
N LYS A 62 12.20 1.23 5.91
CA LYS A 62 12.92 2.33 5.26
C LYS A 62 14.31 2.54 5.86
N ASP A 63 14.47 2.51 7.18
CA ASP A 63 15.76 2.70 7.85
C ASP A 63 16.76 1.61 7.53
N ILE A 64 16.31 0.37 7.49
CA ILE A 64 17.13 -0.77 7.09
C ILE A 64 17.61 -0.64 5.65
N PHE A 65 16.71 -0.32 4.70
CA PHE A 65 17.08 -0.16 3.30
C PHE A 65 17.95 1.08 3.05
N THR A 66 17.88 2.09 3.90
CA THR A 66 18.76 3.28 3.83
C THR A 66 20.06 3.10 4.64
N GLY A 67 20.29 1.92 5.24
CA GLY A 67 21.51 1.61 5.97
C GLY A 67 21.61 2.27 7.34
N LYS A 68 20.50 2.70 7.92
CA LYS A 68 20.46 3.34 9.23
C LYS A 68 20.23 2.36 10.37
N ASP A 69 19.72 1.16 10.06
CA ASP A 69 19.39 0.14 11.04
C ASP A 69 19.72 -1.27 10.55
N GLY A 70 19.80 -2.23 11.50
CA GLY A 70 20.11 -3.64 11.23
C GLY A 70 18.90 -4.45 10.80
N MET A 71 19.10 -5.36 9.83
CA MET A 71 18.04 -6.23 9.31
C MET A 71 17.62 -7.34 10.27
N PHE A 72 18.56 -7.80 11.12
CA PHE A 72 18.36 -8.97 12.00
C PHE A 72 18.02 -8.61 13.44
N LEU A 73 18.35 -7.41 13.88
CA LEU A 73 18.09 -6.98 15.24
C LEU A 73 17.70 -5.49 15.24
N ASN A 74 16.44 -5.24 15.51
CA ASN A 74 15.89 -3.90 15.62
C ASN A 74 15.33 -3.71 17.03
N PHE A 75 15.86 -2.74 17.78
CA PHE A 75 15.43 -2.42 19.14
C PHE A 75 14.28 -1.43 19.21
N HIS A 76 13.85 -0.86 18.08
CA HIS A 76 12.73 0.07 18.03
C HIS A 76 11.37 -0.60 18.24
N ASN A 77 11.29 -1.92 18.02
CA ASN A 77 10.06 -2.67 18.17
C ASN A 77 10.21 -3.73 19.30
N ALA A 78 9.25 -3.75 20.20
CA ALA A 78 9.00 -4.80 21.19
C ALA A 78 10.26 -5.27 22.00
N GLY A 79 11.24 -4.35 22.20
CA GLY A 79 12.45 -4.69 22.98
C GLY A 79 13.50 -5.52 22.24
N GLY A 80 13.40 -5.59 20.94
CA GLY A 80 14.29 -6.32 20.03
C GLY A 80 13.55 -7.34 19.21
N MET A 81 13.38 -7.05 17.93
CA MET A 81 12.65 -7.91 16.98
C MET A 81 13.50 -8.14 15.73
N ASP A 82 13.40 -9.36 15.20
CA ASP A 82 13.90 -9.69 13.87
C ASP A 82 12.92 -9.18 12.82
N LEU A 83 13.40 -8.32 11.90
CA LEU A 83 12.56 -7.81 10.81
C LEU A 83 12.00 -8.94 9.95
N TRP A 84 12.74 -10.00 9.69
CA TRP A 84 12.30 -11.07 8.79
C TRP A 84 11.03 -11.76 9.26
N GLY A 85 10.88 -12.00 10.55
CA GLY A 85 9.67 -12.58 11.12
C GLY A 85 8.42 -11.72 10.88
N VAL A 86 8.58 -10.41 10.93
CA VAL A 86 7.50 -9.44 10.76
C VAL A 86 7.31 -9.06 9.29
N PHE A 87 8.38 -9.06 8.51
CA PHE A 87 8.36 -8.71 7.09
C PHE A 87 7.33 -9.54 6.32
N PHE A 88 7.38 -10.84 6.43
CA PHE A 88 6.46 -11.72 5.71
C PHE A 88 5.02 -11.60 6.19
N PHE A 89 4.82 -11.18 7.41
CA PHE A 89 3.48 -11.02 7.97
C PHE A 89 2.80 -9.69 7.57
N PHE A 90 3.52 -8.57 7.66
CA PHE A 90 2.92 -7.23 7.49
C PHE A 90 3.36 -6.47 6.25
N ILE A 91 4.61 -6.60 5.85
CA ILE A 91 5.26 -5.72 4.87
C ILE A 91 5.67 -6.40 3.55
N ALA A 92 5.52 -7.71 3.41
CA ALA A 92 5.83 -8.44 2.18
C ALA A 92 4.81 -8.14 1.08
N SER A 93 4.88 -6.93 0.55
CA SER A 93 4.05 -6.46 -0.55
C SER A 93 4.90 -5.62 -1.51
N PRO A 94 4.75 -5.76 -2.84
CA PRO A 94 5.49 -4.93 -3.79
C PRO A 94 5.23 -3.42 -3.58
N TYR A 95 4.06 -3.07 -3.07
CA TYR A 95 3.70 -1.69 -2.75
C TYR A 95 4.48 -1.10 -1.58
N THR A 96 5.03 -1.94 -0.69
CA THR A 96 5.87 -1.49 0.43
C THR A 96 7.13 -0.78 -0.06
N LEU A 97 7.63 -1.13 -1.25
CA LEU A 97 8.78 -0.45 -1.85
C LEU A 97 8.53 1.06 -2.09
N LEU A 98 7.28 1.50 -2.20
CA LEU A 98 6.94 2.92 -2.33
C LEU A 98 7.36 3.74 -1.11
N VAL A 99 7.48 3.11 0.06
CA VAL A 99 7.96 3.75 1.30
C VAL A 99 9.38 4.31 1.15
N LEU A 100 10.20 3.71 0.30
CA LEU A 100 11.58 4.16 0.08
C LEU A 100 11.66 5.55 -0.57
N PHE A 101 10.64 5.95 -1.32
CA PHE A 101 10.57 7.20 -2.08
C PHE A 101 9.89 8.35 -1.32
N VAL A 102 9.32 8.09 -0.16
CA VAL A 102 8.53 9.06 0.61
C VAL A 102 9.22 9.36 1.93
N ASP A 103 9.16 10.59 2.42
CA ASP A 103 9.73 10.94 3.73
C ASP A 103 9.02 10.22 4.89
N LYS A 104 9.74 10.00 6.00
CA LYS A 104 9.20 9.27 7.16
C LYS A 104 7.92 9.91 7.70
N ALA A 105 7.86 11.25 7.71
CA ALA A 105 6.69 11.99 8.17
C ALA A 105 5.45 11.74 7.30
N ASP A 106 5.64 11.41 6.03
CA ASP A 106 4.58 11.22 5.05
C ASP A 106 4.15 9.75 4.90
N ILE A 107 4.83 8.82 5.57
CA ILE A 107 4.45 7.40 5.57
C ILE A 107 3.00 7.22 6.04
N ILE A 108 2.57 8.03 7.00
CA ILE A 108 1.19 8.00 7.52
C ILE A 108 0.16 8.30 6.41
N TYR A 109 0.46 9.21 5.49
CA TYR A 109 -0.40 9.52 4.33
C TYR A 109 -0.25 8.50 3.21
N LEU A 110 0.97 7.98 3.03
CA LEU A 110 1.22 6.92 2.06
C LEU A 110 0.38 5.67 2.34
N VAL A 111 0.11 5.34 3.60
CA VAL A 111 -0.72 4.19 3.99
C VAL A 111 -2.12 4.26 3.36
N ASN A 112 -2.71 5.44 3.21
CA ASN A 112 -3.99 5.63 2.51
C ASN A 112 -3.89 5.14 1.05
N ILE A 113 -2.83 5.55 0.35
CA ILE A 113 -2.56 5.17 -1.05
C ILE A 113 -2.29 3.67 -1.15
N LEU A 114 -1.46 3.13 -0.26
CA LEU A 114 -1.16 1.69 -0.21
C LEU A 114 -2.42 0.85 -0.02
N THR A 115 -3.35 1.32 0.82
CA THR A 115 -4.62 0.64 1.05
C THR A 115 -5.46 0.58 -0.23
N VAL A 116 -5.61 1.70 -0.94
CA VAL A 116 -6.34 1.74 -2.22
C VAL A 116 -5.68 0.84 -3.26
N LEU A 117 -4.35 0.90 -3.42
CA LEU A 117 -3.62 0.07 -4.39
C LEU A 117 -3.78 -1.42 -4.11
N LYS A 118 -3.67 -1.83 -2.84
CA LYS A 118 -3.87 -3.24 -2.44
C LYS A 118 -5.30 -3.71 -2.73
N MET A 119 -6.29 -2.88 -2.42
CA MET A 119 -7.69 -3.21 -2.70
C MET A 119 -7.99 -3.28 -4.20
N MET A 120 -7.43 -2.38 -5.01
CA MET A 120 -7.58 -2.41 -6.46
C MET A 120 -6.98 -3.66 -7.10
N THR A 121 -5.85 -4.14 -6.57
CA THR A 121 -5.20 -5.35 -7.10
C THR A 121 -5.80 -6.64 -6.58
N ALA A 122 -6.55 -6.59 -5.49
CA ALA A 122 -7.29 -7.74 -4.96
C ALA A 122 -8.67 -7.91 -5.62
N ALA A 123 -9.14 -6.90 -6.35
CA ALA A 123 -10.46 -6.88 -7.01
C ALA A 123 -10.41 -7.48 -8.41
#